data_b30828e5e3952114d8fbaccafded71d0
#
_entry.id   b30828e5e3952114d8fbaccafded71d0
#
_cell.length_a   1.000
_cell.length_b   1.000
_cell.length_c   1.000
_cell.angle_alpha   90.00
_cell.angle_beta   90.00
_cell.angle_gamma   90.00
#
_symmetry.space_group_name_H-M   'P 1'
#
loop_
_entity.id
_entity.type
_entity.pdbx_description
1 polymer ?
#
loop_
_entity_poly.entity_id
_entity_poly.type
_entity_poly.pdbx_seq_one_letter_code
_entity_poly.pdbx_strand_id
1 'polypeptide(L)'
;MFFFRKKKESPEAAVKEAEEHLQRGRDLTMRGQSNEAEKEFLKSISILEPLSGKSESPVIDQELAKTYDMLCLMCLGKTTIKTKQADGVAYGKKAVEIRKKLVAQNPTVDALDKLAYSYSNLGYAEGDFFAGNQALGIWEDLQKRFPTDPTFAKRVEDQKKLLKQLASEYGI
;
A
#
# COMPACT_ATOMS: atom_id res chain seq x y z
N MET A 1 28.36 -2.36 -35.45
CA MET A 1 27.08 -2.10 -34.74
C MET A 1 27.17 -2.79 -33.38
N PHE A 2 27.58 -2.06 -32.34
CA PHE A 2 27.77 -2.62 -31.01
C PHE A 2 26.42 -2.63 -30.28
N PHE A 3 25.81 -3.81 -30.13
CA PHE A 3 24.67 -4.01 -29.25
C PHE A 3 25.18 -3.94 -27.80
N PHE A 4 24.98 -2.82 -27.11
CA PHE A 4 25.09 -2.76 -25.66
C PHE A 4 23.99 -3.65 -25.07
N ARG A 5 24.33 -4.91 -24.72
CA ARG A 5 23.51 -5.71 -23.84
C ARG A 5 23.47 -4.98 -22.48
N LYS A 6 22.37 -4.28 -22.16
CA LYS A 6 22.12 -3.84 -20.79
C LYS A 6 22.32 -5.06 -19.89
N LYS A 7 23.27 -4.96 -18.97
CA LYS A 7 23.52 -6.00 -17.96
C LYS A 7 22.20 -6.23 -17.24
N LYS A 8 21.68 -7.45 -17.24
CA LYS A 8 20.42 -7.77 -16.54
C LYS A 8 20.75 -7.59 -15.07
N GLU A 9 20.23 -6.53 -14.45
CA GLU A 9 20.39 -6.29 -13.02
C GLU A 9 19.83 -7.47 -12.24
N SER A 10 20.47 -7.81 -11.12
CA SER A 10 19.97 -8.87 -10.26
C SER A 10 18.66 -8.41 -9.59
N PRO A 11 17.73 -9.31 -9.29
CA PRO A 11 16.49 -8.95 -8.58
C PRO A 11 16.75 -8.18 -7.27
N GLU A 12 17.83 -8.51 -6.56
CA GLU A 12 18.24 -7.84 -5.31
C GLU A 12 18.68 -6.39 -5.57
N ALA A 13 19.42 -6.14 -6.65
CA ALA A 13 19.84 -4.79 -7.04
C ALA A 13 18.62 -3.95 -7.42
N ALA A 14 17.67 -4.53 -8.16
CA ALA A 14 16.44 -3.86 -8.53
C ALA A 14 15.56 -3.52 -7.31
N VAL A 15 15.45 -4.43 -6.33
CA VAL A 15 14.74 -4.18 -5.07
C VAL A 15 15.39 -3.02 -4.32
N LYS A 16 16.72 -3.03 -4.18
CA LYS A 16 17.44 -1.95 -3.49
C LYS A 16 17.23 -0.59 -4.15
N GLU A 17 17.32 -0.53 -5.49
CA GLU A 17 17.08 0.71 -6.24
C GLU A 17 15.63 1.20 -6.04
N ALA A 18 14.66 0.29 -6.08
CA ALA A 18 13.24 0.62 -5.85
C ALA A 18 12.99 1.11 -4.42
N GLU A 19 13.63 0.52 -3.40
CA GLU A 19 13.57 0.97 -2.01
C GLU A 19 14.16 2.38 -1.84
N GLU A 20 15.26 2.70 -2.53
CA GLU A 20 15.83 4.05 -2.52
C GLU A 20 14.86 5.08 -3.11
N HIS A 21 14.17 4.75 -4.21
CA HIS A 21 13.13 5.59 -4.77
C HIS A 21 11.94 5.74 -3.82
N LEU A 22 11.49 4.64 -3.20
CA LEU A 22 10.42 4.67 -2.21
C LEU A 22 10.77 5.57 -1.02
N GLN A 23 11.99 5.48 -0.50
CA GLN A 23 12.44 6.31 0.61
C GLN A 23 12.52 7.80 0.22
N ARG A 24 13.10 8.12 -0.95
CA ARG A 24 13.09 9.50 -1.47
C ARG A 24 11.67 10.04 -1.63
N GLY A 25 10.74 9.24 -2.13
CA GLY A 25 9.33 9.61 -2.24
C GLY A 25 8.70 9.95 -0.90
N ARG A 26 8.98 9.17 0.15
CA ARG A 26 8.52 9.45 1.52
C ARG A 26 9.10 10.76 2.07
N ASP A 27 10.39 10.97 1.91
CA ASP A 27 11.07 12.18 2.38
C ASP A 27 10.50 13.44 1.69
N LEU A 28 10.22 13.35 0.39
CA LEU A 28 9.58 14.40 -0.39
C LEU A 28 8.13 14.65 0.08
N THR A 29 7.39 13.58 0.39
CA THR A 29 6.03 13.69 0.96
C THR A 29 6.04 14.45 2.27
N MET A 30 6.98 14.13 3.19
CA MET A 30 7.12 14.83 4.47
C MET A 30 7.47 16.31 4.30
N ARG A 31 8.15 16.68 3.22
CA ARG A 31 8.46 18.08 2.85
C ARG A 31 7.33 18.78 2.09
N GLY A 32 6.20 18.12 1.85
CA GLY A 32 5.09 18.66 1.07
C GLY A 32 5.34 18.73 -0.46
N GLN A 33 6.43 18.13 -0.94
CA GLN A 33 6.83 18.12 -2.36
C GLN A 33 6.20 16.93 -3.10
N SER A 34 4.92 16.98 -3.22
CA SER A 34 4.12 15.81 -3.60
C SER A 34 4.24 15.43 -5.09
N ASN A 35 4.46 16.38 -6.01
CA ASN A 35 4.64 16.05 -7.42
C ASN A 35 5.99 15.33 -7.65
N GLU A 36 7.00 15.70 -6.90
CA GLU A 36 8.30 15.05 -6.90
C GLU A 36 8.22 13.68 -6.23
N ALA A 37 7.49 13.57 -5.12
CA ALA A 37 7.23 12.31 -4.42
C ALA A 37 6.54 11.29 -5.34
N GLU A 38 5.50 11.72 -6.06
CA GLU A 38 4.79 10.87 -7.03
C GLU A 38 5.73 10.29 -8.08
N LYS A 39 6.62 11.11 -8.64
CA LYS A 39 7.62 10.67 -9.61
C LYS A 39 8.56 9.60 -9.06
N GLU A 40 8.99 9.75 -7.81
CA GLU A 40 9.85 8.78 -7.16
C GLU A 40 9.10 7.45 -6.89
N PHE A 41 7.85 7.49 -6.41
CA PHE A 41 7.04 6.28 -6.26
C PHE A 41 6.78 5.58 -7.60
N LEU A 42 6.50 6.32 -8.68
CA LEU A 42 6.31 5.74 -10.02
C LEU A 42 7.59 5.09 -10.56
N LYS A 43 8.78 5.63 -10.25
CA LYS A 43 10.05 4.98 -10.58
C LYS A 43 10.21 3.66 -9.85
N SER A 44 9.93 3.61 -8.54
CA SER A 44 9.93 2.37 -7.77
C SER A 44 9.01 1.30 -8.39
N ILE A 45 7.79 1.68 -8.76
CA ILE A 45 6.84 0.78 -9.45
C ILE A 45 7.40 0.30 -10.79
N SER A 46 7.97 1.20 -11.61
CA SER A 46 8.50 0.83 -12.94
C SER A 46 9.64 -0.20 -12.87
N ILE A 47 10.35 -0.26 -11.74
CA ILE A 47 11.40 -1.23 -11.47
C ILE A 47 10.79 -2.57 -11.01
N LEU A 48 9.82 -2.54 -10.08
CA LEU A 48 9.30 -3.74 -9.40
C LEU A 48 8.20 -4.44 -10.17
N GLU A 49 7.29 -3.71 -10.83
CA GLU A 49 6.13 -4.29 -11.52
C GLU A 49 6.50 -5.35 -12.58
N PRO A 50 7.54 -5.16 -13.41
CA PRO A 50 7.99 -6.19 -14.36
C PRO A 50 8.54 -7.47 -13.71
N LEU A 51 8.94 -7.40 -12.44
CA LEU A 51 9.53 -8.50 -11.66
C LEU A 51 8.51 -9.21 -10.77
N SER A 52 7.39 -8.57 -10.47
CA SER A 52 6.32 -9.10 -9.63
C SER A 52 5.78 -10.43 -10.17
N GLY A 53 5.61 -11.40 -9.27
CA GLY A 53 5.14 -12.74 -9.60
C GLY A 53 6.12 -13.62 -10.39
N LYS A 54 7.34 -13.13 -10.68
CA LYS A 54 8.39 -13.88 -11.40
C LYS A 54 9.50 -14.40 -10.49
N SER A 55 9.57 -13.90 -9.27
CA SER A 55 10.55 -14.28 -8.26
C SER A 55 9.90 -15.18 -7.23
N GLU A 56 10.65 -16.17 -6.74
CA GLU A 56 10.23 -16.98 -5.58
C GLU A 56 10.27 -16.16 -4.28
N SER A 57 11.04 -15.07 -4.26
CA SER A 57 11.13 -14.18 -3.09
C SER A 57 9.91 -13.25 -3.03
N PRO A 58 9.20 -13.19 -1.90
CA PRO A 58 8.05 -12.30 -1.72
C PRO A 58 8.45 -10.82 -1.59
N VAL A 59 9.73 -10.50 -1.50
CA VAL A 59 10.23 -9.14 -1.22
C VAL A 59 9.83 -8.16 -2.31
N ILE A 60 9.90 -8.56 -3.59
CA ILE A 60 9.49 -7.71 -4.72
C ILE A 60 8.01 -7.32 -4.58
N ASP A 61 7.14 -8.29 -4.34
CA ASP A 61 5.70 -8.07 -4.19
C ASP A 61 5.38 -7.27 -2.92
N GLN A 62 6.14 -7.47 -1.84
CA GLN A 62 5.99 -6.68 -0.62
C GLN A 62 6.32 -5.20 -0.83
N GLU A 63 7.44 -4.88 -1.47
CA GLU A 63 7.85 -3.50 -1.74
C GLU A 63 6.95 -2.84 -2.80
N LEU A 64 6.51 -3.59 -3.80
CA LEU A 64 5.55 -3.10 -4.79
C LEU A 64 4.21 -2.72 -4.14
N ALA A 65 3.64 -3.60 -3.31
CA ALA A 65 2.40 -3.31 -2.58
C ALA A 65 2.54 -2.08 -1.68
N LYS A 66 3.67 -1.95 -0.97
CA LYS A 66 3.98 -0.81 -0.11
C LYS A 66 4.07 0.51 -0.91
N THR A 67 4.63 0.45 -2.12
CA THR A 67 4.71 1.64 -3.00
C THR A 67 3.32 2.04 -3.50
N TYR A 68 2.47 1.07 -3.85
CA TYR A 68 1.07 1.34 -4.21
C TYR A 68 0.26 1.91 -3.04
N ASP A 69 0.47 1.42 -1.80
CA ASP A 69 -0.15 1.99 -0.60
C ASP A 69 0.23 3.47 -0.41
N MET A 70 1.51 3.84 -0.65
CA MET A 70 1.97 5.22 -0.57
C MET A 70 1.30 6.12 -1.62
N LEU A 71 1.19 5.66 -2.87
CA LEU A 71 0.48 6.40 -3.93
C LEU A 71 -1.00 6.54 -3.64
N CYS A 72 -1.65 5.48 -3.13
CA CYS A 72 -3.04 5.55 -2.70
C CYS A 72 -3.24 6.68 -1.68
N LEU A 73 -2.47 6.69 -0.60
CA LEU A 73 -2.54 7.73 0.44
C LEU A 73 -2.22 9.13 -0.08
N MET A 74 -1.23 9.25 -0.95
CA MET A 74 -0.84 10.54 -1.51
C MET A 74 -1.93 11.14 -2.39
N CYS A 75 -2.64 10.33 -3.16
CA CYS A 75 -3.76 10.78 -3.96
C CYS A 75 -4.93 11.27 -3.11
N LEU A 76 -5.10 10.75 -1.88
CA LEU A 76 -6.15 11.15 -0.95
C LEU A 76 -5.87 12.49 -0.27
N GLY A 77 -4.61 12.75 0.09
CA GLY A 77 -4.23 13.95 0.83
C GLY A 77 -4.28 15.26 0.05
N LYS A 78 -4.56 15.22 -1.27
CA LYS A 78 -4.31 16.35 -2.15
C LYS A 78 -5.44 16.84 -3.04
N THR A 79 -6.57 16.15 -3.12
CA THR A 79 -7.44 16.45 -4.24
C THR A 79 -8.93 16.51 -3.96
N THR A 80 -9.43 17.70 -4.15
CA THR A 80 -10.71 18.02 -4.80
C THR A 80 -10.78 17.57 -6.29
N ILE A 81 -9.72 16.99 -6.85
CA ILE A 81 -9.66 16.59 -8.29
C ILE A 81 -10.04 15.11 -8.41
N LYS A 82 -11.25 14.84 -8.90
CA LYS A 82 -11.84 13.50 -9.10
C LYS A 82 -10.91 12.50 -9.84
N THR A 83 -10.09 12.96 -10.79
CA THR A 83 -9.16 12.09 -11.54
C THR A 83 -8.08 11.50 -10.66
N LYS A 84 -7.48 12.27 -9.75
CA LYS A 84 -6.46 11.77 -8.83
C LYS A 84 -7.05 10.85 -7.76
N GLN A 85 -8.29 11.05 -7.36
CA GLN A 85 -8.98 10.11 -6.48
C GLN A 85 -9.16 8.74 -7.15
N ALA A 86 -9.54 8.72 -8.43
CA ALA A 86 -9.65 7.48 -9.21
C ALA A 86 -8.31 6.74 -9.31
N ASP A 87 -7.20 7.47 -9.50
CA ASP A 87 -5.85 6.90 -9.50
C ASP A 87 -5.50 6.31 -8.13
N GLY A 88 -5.82 7.00 -7.03
CA GLY A 88 -5.63 6.51 -5.67
C GLY A 88 -6.35 5.19 -5.41
N VAL A 89 -7.61 5.09 -5.83
CA VAL A 89 -8.41 3.86 -5.77
C VAL A 89 -7.76 2.74 -6.57
N ALA A 90 -7.29 3.03 -7.80
CA ALA A 90 -6.63 2.03 -8.64
C ALA A 90 -5.35 1.49 -7.98
N TYR A 91 -4.53 2.36 -7.38
CA TYR A 91 -3.35 1.95 -6.62
C TYR A 91 -3.71 1.13 -5.38
N GLY A 92 -4.71 1.55 -4.61
CA GLY A 92 -5.20 0.80 -3.46
C GLY A 92 -5.66 -0.61 -3.82
N LYS A 93 -6.40 -0.77 -4.93
CA LYS A 93 -6.81 -2.09 -5.44
C LYS A 93 -5.62 -2.98 -5.79
N LYS A 94 -4.60 -2.44 -6.45
CA LYS A 94 -3.37 -3.18 -6.76
C LYS A 94 -2.64 -3.62 -5.49
N ALA A 95 -2.52 -2.75 -4.48
CA ALA A 95 -1.90 -3.09 -3.20
C ALA A 95 -2.64 -4.25 -2.51
N VAL A 96 -3.97 -4.16 -2.40
CA VAL A 96 -4.81 -5.21 -1.79
C VAL A 96 -4.66 -6.52 -2.55
N GLU A 97 -4.68 -6.53 -3.88
CA GLU A 97 -4.53 -7.74 -4.69
C GLU A 97 -3.20 -8.45 -4.41
N ILE A 98 -2.09 -7.70 -4.40
CA ILE A 98 -0.76 -8.24 -4.10
C ILE A 98 -0.72 -8.79 -2.67
N ARG A 99 -1.22 -8.03 -1.67
CA ARG A 99 -1.25 -8.45 -0.27
C ARG A 99 -2.09 -9.71 -0.06
N LYS A 100 -3.22 -9.86 -0.75
CA LYS A 100 -4.03 -11.09 -0.72
C LYS A 100 -3.24 -12.30 -1.20
N LYS A 101 -2.48 -12.18 -2.28
CA LYS A 101 -1.60 -13.24 -2.78
C LYS A 101 -0.53 -13.61 -1.75
N LEU A 102 0.12 -12.62 -1.14
CA LEU A 102 1.14 -12.84 -0.11
C LEU A 102 0.57 -13.55 1.14
N VAL A 103 -0.62 -13.16 1.60
CA VAL A 103 -1.30 -13.83 2.71
C VAL A 103 -1.69 -15.27 2.34
N ALA A 104 -2.17 -15.51 1.12
CA ALA A 104 -2.50 -16.86 0.65
C ALA A 104 -1.27 -17.79 0.61
N GLN A 105 -0.09 -17.25 0.31
CA GLN A 105 1.18 -17.99 0.31
C GLN A 105 1.70 -18.24 1.72
N ASN A 106 1.63 -17.22 2.60
CA ASN A 106 2.14 -17.30 3.97
C ASN A 106 1.33 -16.38 4.90
N PRO A 107 0.30 -16.89 5.62
CA PRO A 107 -0.61 -16.10 6.45
C PRO A 107 0.00 -15.72 7.81
N THR A 108 1.12 -15.00 7.81
CA THR A 108 1.73 -14.48 9.03
C THR A 108 0.93 -13.29 9.60
N VAL A 109 1.13 -13.00 10.88
CA VAL A 109 0.55 -11.82 11.55
C VAL A 109 0.91 -10.53 10.81
N ASP A 110 2.18 -10.38 10.43
CA ASP A 110 2.68 -9.23 9.66
C ASP A 110 2.00 -9.13 8.29
N ALA A 111 1.82 -10.23 7.58
CA ALA A 111 1.14 -10.23 6.27
C ALA A 111 -0.33 -9.84 6.40
N LEU A 112 -1.02 -10.31 7.44
CA LEU A 112 -2.41 -9.96 7.73
C LEU A 112 -2.55 -8.48 8.14
N ASP A 113 -1.68 -7.96 9.01
CA ASP A 113 -1.68 -6.54 9.39
C ASP A 113 -1.48 -5.63 8.18
N LYS A 114 -0.52 -5.97 7.30
CA LYS A 114 -0.27 -5.24 6.06
C LYS A 114 -1.45 -5.30 5.09
N LEU A 115 -2.13 -6.44 4.98
CA LEU A 115 -3.35 -6.56 4.16
C LEU A 115 -4.48 -5.67 4.71
N ALA A 116 -4.69 -5.69 6.03
CA ALA A 116 -5.68 -4.82 6.67
C ALA A 116 -5.37 -3.34 6.44
N TYR A 117 -4.08 -2.96 6.50
CA TYR A 117 -3.65 -1.59 6.20
C TYR A 117 -3.98 -1.18 4.77
N SER A 118 -3.71 -2.04 3.77
CA SER A 118 -4.07 -1.76 2.36
C SER A 118 -5.59 -1.66 2.16
N TYR A 119 -6.37 -2.50 2.84
CA TYR A 119 -7.83 -2.37 2.83
C TYR A 119 -8.33 -1.07 3.48
N SER A 120 -7.72 -0.63 4.58
CA SER A 120 -8.06 0.64 5.23
C SER A 120 -7.81 1.82 4.29
N ASN A 121 -6.65 1.85 3.63
CA ASN A 121 -6.30 2.88 2.65
C ASN A 121 -7.28 2.89 1.48
N LEU A 122 -7.63 1.72 0.94
CA LEU A 122 -8.58 1.59 -0.16
C LEU A 122 -9.97 2.06 0.26
N GLY A 123 -10.46 1.65 1.43
CA GLY A 123 -11.75 2.08 1.96
C GLY A 123 -11.84 3.60 2.11
N TYR A 124 -10.77 4.22 2.58
CA TYR A 124 -10.69 5.68 2.65
C TYR A 124 -10.69 6.32 1.25
N ALA A 125 -9.96 5.72 0.29
CA ALA A 125 -9.88 6.23 -1.09
C ALA A 125 -11.20 6.16 -1.85
N GLU A 126 -11.91 5.07 -1.70
CA GLU A 126 -13.21 4.85 -2.35
C GLU A 126 -14.37 5.56 -1.65
N GLY A 127 -14.19 5.96 -0.37
CA GLY A 127 -15.33 6.31 0.48
C GLY A 127 -16.23 5.10 0.72
N ASP A 128 -15.68 3.89 0.61
CA ASP A 128 -16.44 2.64 0.66
C ASP A 128 -16.21 1.92 2.00
N PHE A 129 -17.33 1.64 2.66
CA PHE A 129 -17.34 0.90 3.92
C PHE A 129 -16.89 -0.56 3.76
N PHE A 130 -17.05 -1.17 2.58
CA PHE A 130 -16.73 -2.58 2.39
C PHE A 130 -15.24 -2.85 2.65
N ALA A 131 -14.35 -2.14 1.98
CA ALA A 131 -12.91 -2.29 2.19
C ALA A 131 -12.50 -1.90 3.63
N GLY A 132 -13.08 -0.82 4.16
CA GLY A 132 -12.84 -0.41 5.54
C GLY A 132 -13.27 -1.45 6.58
N ASN A 133 -14.39 -2.14 6.37
CA ASN A 133 -14.86 -3.23 7.23
C ASN A 133 -13.99 -4.50 7.08
N GLN A 134 -13.44 -4.79 5.89
CA GLN A 134 -12.46 -5.87 5.72
C GLN A 134 -11.21 -5.62 6.58
N ALA A 135 -10.70 -4.39 6.59
CA ALA A 135 -9.58 -4.02 7.46
C ALA A 135 -9.93 -4.22 8.94
N LEU A 136 -11.08 -3.72 9.37
CA LEU A 136 -11.56 -3.85 10.75
C LEU A 136 -11.66 -5.31 11.17
N GLY A 137 -12.28 -6.17 10.35
CA GLY A 137 -12.44 -7.59 10.65
C GLY A 137 -11.11 -8.33 10.86
N ILE A 138 -10.10 -8.04 10.02
CA ILE A 138 -8.76 -8.61 10.16
C ILE A 138 -8.11 -8.14 11.48
N TRP A 139 -8.16 -6.85 11.79
CA TRP A 139 -7.56 -6.34 13.04
C TRP A 139 -8.30 -6.79 14.29
N GLU A 140 -9.61 -6.95 14.26
CA GLU A 140 -10.37 -7.53 15.38
C GLU A 140 -10.01 -9.01 15.61
N ASP A 141 -9.76 -9.80 14.54
CA ASP A 141 -9.27 -11.16 14.69
C ASP A 141 -7.85 -11.18 15.28
N LEU A 142 -6.93 -10.34 14.78
CA LEU A 142 -5.59 -10.21 15.34
C LEU A 142 -5.62 -9.77 16.81
N GLN A 143 -6.48 -8.83 17.20
CA GLN A 143 -6.64 -8.39 18.58
C GLN A 143 -7.11 -9.55 19.48
N LYS A 144 -8.05 -10.38 19.02
CA LYS A 144 -8.49 -11.56 19.77
C LYS A 144 -7.39 -12.60 19.95
N ARG A 145 -6.56 -12.80 18.93
CA ARG A 145 -5.44 -13.75 18.96
C ARG A 145 -4.26 -13.25 19.78
N PHE A 146 -4.06 -11.94 19.85
CA PHE A 146 -2.95 -11.28 20.55
C PHE A 146 -3.47 -10.16 21.48
N PRO A 147 -4.22 -10.52 22.54
CA PRO A 147 -4.93 -9.54 23.38
C PRO A 147 -4.00 -8.63 24.20
N THR A 148 -2.75 -9.02 24.39
CA THR A 148 -1.74 -8.23 25.11
C THR A 148 -0.94 -7.29 24.21
N ASP A 149 -1.09 -7.39 22.89
CA ASP A 149 -0.43 -6.49 21.95
C ASP A 149 -1.28 -5.21 21.75
N PRO A 150 -0.82 -4.05 22.23
CA PRO A 150 -1.57 -2.81 22.14
C PRO A 150 -1.72 -2.30 20.70
N THR A 151 -0.89 -2.81 19.78
CA THR A 151 -0.90 -2.40 18.37
C THR A 151 -2.26 -2.68 17.74
N PHE A 152 -2.79 -3.89 17.93
CA PHE A 152 -4.04 -4.28 17.29
C PHE A 152 -5.26 -3.60 17.93
N ALA A 153 -5.26 -3.37 19.26
CA ALA A 153 -6.29 -2.57 19.91
C ALA A 153 -6.36 -1.16 19.34
N LYS A 154 -5.20 -0.53 19.15
CA LYS A 154 -5.10 0.79 18.52
C LYS A 154 -5.57 0.78 17.05
N ARG A 155 -5.18 -0.21 16.25
CA ARG A 155 -5.63 -0.38 14.85
C ARG A 155 -7.15 -0.45 14.75
N VAL A 156 -7.79 -1.25 15.62
CA VAL A 156 -9.24 -1.40 15.69
C VAL A 156 -9.92 -0.06 16.05
N GLU A 157 -9.40 0.65 17.05
CA GLU A 157 -9.94 1.95 17.46
C GLU A 157 -9.83 2.99 16.34
N ASP A 158 -8.66 3.11 15.73
CA ASP A 158 -8.40 4.07 14.64
C ASP A 158 -9.30 3.75 13.43
N GLN A 159 -9.46 2.48 13.07
CA GLN A 159 -10.33 2.07 11.96
C GLN A 159 -11.81 2.36 12.26
N LYS A 160 -12.28 2.14 13.48
CA LYS A 160 -13.65 2.50 13.89
C LYS A 160 -13.90 4.01 13.81
N LYS A 161 -12.91 4.82 14.18
CA LYS A 161 -12.98 6.29 14.04
C LYS A 161 -13.08 6.67 12.55
N LEU A 162 -12.24 6.08 11.69
CA LEU A 162 -12.26 6.33 10.26
C LEU A 162 -13.63 5.97 9.65
N LEU A 163 -14.19 4.82 9.97
CA LEU A 163 -15.51 4.41 9.47
C LEU A 163 -16.63 5.36 9.94
N LYS A 164 -16.57 5.85 11.18
CA LYS A 164 -17.51 6.87 11.68
C LYS A 164 -17.39 8.20 10.93
N GLN A 165 -16.16 8.62 10.62
CA GLN A 165 -15.92 9.82 9.83
C GLN A 165 -16.53 9.68 8.43
N LEU A 166 -16.26 8.57 7.75
CA LEU A 166 -16.83 8.29 6.44
C LEU A 166 -18.38 8.27 6.50
N ALA A 167 -18.97 7.64 7.51
CA ALA A 167 -20.43 7.63 7.71
C ALA A 167 -20.98 9.07 7.82
N SER A 168 -20.31 9.92 8.58
CA SER A 168 -20.72 11.34 8.72
C SER A 168 -20.60 12.12 7.41
N GLU A 169 -19.56 11.88 6.62
CA GLU A 169 -19.32 12.57 5.34
C GLU A 169 -20.34 12.17 4.26
N TYR A 170 -20.81 10.94 4.28
CA TYR A 170 -21.76 10.39 3.30
C TYR A 170 -23.23 10.37 3.80
N GLY A 171 -23.48 10.80 5.05
CA GLY A 171 -24.85 10.92 5.59
C GLY A 171 -25.54 9.58 5.86
N ILE A 172 -24.77 8.55 6.22
CA ILE A 172 -25.22 7.18 6.49
C ILE A 172 -25.24 6.91 7.99
#